data_78dc192bbe372f282a3dbe3b29ea0546
#
_entry.id   78dc192bbe372f282a3dbe3b29ea0546
#
_cell.length_a   1.000
_cell.length_b   1.000
_cell.length_c   1.000
_cell.angle_alpha   90.00
_cell.angle_beta   90.00
_cell.angle_gamma   90.00
#
_symmetry.space_group_name_H-M   'P 1'
#
loop_
_entity.id
_entity.type
_entity.pdbx_description
1 polymer ?
#
loop_
_entity_poly.entity_id
_entity_poly.type
_entity_poly.pdbx_seq_one_letter_code
_entity_poly.pdbx_strand_id
1 'polypeptide(L)'
;MKKRVLLGMSGGVDSSVAGYLLREQGYDVVGVTMKVWPQDCISRAEDKCCGPQAVADARGVAHSLGFPHYVVDEADQFERLVIDYFSSEYQAGRTPNPCVMCNEKLKFGNLWNKAQALGCDYIATGHYAIIEHHADRAVLRKGIDPRKDQSYFMFSLRQP
;
A
#
# COMPACT_ATOMS: atom_id res chain seq x y z
N MET A 1 -17.13 -19.15 4.87
CA MET A 1 -17.22 -17.79 4.35
C MET A 1 -15.94 -17.46 3.58
N LYS A 2 -16.02 -16.70 2.48
CA LYS A 2 -14.82 -16.23 1.78
C LYS A 2 -14.10 -15.20 2.68
N LYS A 3 -12.78 -15.32 2.79
CA LYS A 3 -11.97 -14.30 3.47
C LYS A 3 -11.94 -13.02 2.66
N ARG A 4 -12.07 -11.88 3.33
CA ARG A 4 -12.09 -10.57 2.69
C ARG A 4 -10.75 -9.88 2.81
N VAL A 5 -10.27 -9.29 1.71
CA VAL A 5 -8.95 -8.65 1.62
C VAL A 5 -9.09 -7.22 1.14
N LEU A 6 -8.53 -6.27 1.86
CA LEU A 6 -8.35 -4.89 1.39
C LEU A 6 -7.03 -4.78 0.64
N LEU A 7 -7.11 -4.53 -0.66
CA LEU A 7 -5.95 -4.39 -1.55
C LEU A 7 -5.60 -2.92 -1.76
N GLY A 8 -4.40 -2.52 -1.36
CA GLY A 8 -3.82 -1.22 -1.71
C GLY A 8 -3.43 -1.19 -3.18
N MET A 9 -4.08 -0.32 -3.96
CA MET A 9 -3.88 -0.19 -5.41
C MET A 9 -3.24 1.15 -5.74
N SER A 10 -2.14 1.11 -6.50
CA SER A 10 -1.41 2.31 -6.95
C SER A 10 -1.70 2.70 -8.40
N GLY A 11 -2.55 1.94 -9.11
CA GLY A 11 -2.73 2.04 -10.56
C GLY A 11 -1.63 1.38 -11.39
N GLY A 12 -0.55 0.90 -10.74
CA GLY A 12 0.54 0.18 -11.40
C GLY A 12 0.24 -1.31 -11.60
N VAL A 13 1.07 -1.96 -12.43
CA VAL A 13 0.96 -3.38 -12.82
C VAL A 13 1.01 -4.30 -11.60
N ASP A 14 1.91 -4.05 -10.65
CA ASP A 14 2.15 -4.95 -9.52
C ASP A 14 0.91 -5.11 -8.62
N SER A 15 0.26 -3.99 -8.28
CA SER A 15 -0.99 -4.03 -7.50
C SER A 15 -2.16 -4.61 -8.29
N SER A 16 -2.17 -4.41 -9.60
CA SER A 16 -3.19 -4.98 -10.50
C SER A 16 -3.08 -6.50 -10.56
N VAL A 17 -1.86 -7.03 -10.73
CA VAL A 17 -1.57 -8.47 -10.70
C VAL A 17 -1.90 -9.07 -9.34
N ALA A 18 -1.58 -8.38 -8.24
CA ALA A 18 -1.98 -8.82 -6.89
C ALA A 18 -3.49 -8.96 -6.77
N GLY A 19 -4.27 -8.01 -7.32
CA GLY A 19 -5.73 -8.08 -7.36
C GLY A 19 -6.26 -9.29 -8.15
N TYR A 20 -5.68 -9.54 -9.30
CA TYR A 20 -6.01 -10.71 -10.12
C TYR A 20 -5.74 -12.02 -9.36
N LEU A 21 -4.54 -12.17 -8.79
CA LEU A 21 -4.15 -13.39 -8.06
C LEU A 21 -5.03 -13.63 -6.83
N LEU A 22 -5.40 -12.59 -6.08
CA LEU A 22 -6.30 -12.71 -4.94
C LEU A 22 -7.70 -13.18 -5.37
N ARG A 23 -8.21 -12.69 -6.49
CA ARG A 23 -9.50 -13.14 -7.05
C ARG A 23 -9.44 -14.60 -7.49
N GLU A 24 -8.37 -15.02 -8.18
CA GLU A 24 -8.14 -16.42 -8.58
C GLU A 24 -8.07 -17.35 -7.37
N GLN A 25 -7.46 -16.89 -6.27
CA GLN A 25 -7.40 -17.63 -5.00
C GLN A 25 -8.74 -17.65 -4.24
N GLY A 26 -9.77 -16.98 -4.76
CA GLY A 26 -11.13 -17.02 -4.21
C GLY A 26 -11.41 -16.02 -3.09
N TYR A 27 -10.53 -15.06 -2.84
CA TYR A 27 -10.79 -14.00 -1.87
C TYR A 27 -11.90 -13.04 -2.32
N ASP A 28 -12.60 -12.45 -1.35
CA ASP A 28 -13.47 -11.31 -1.55
C ASP A 28 -12.59 -10.04 -1.47
N VAL A 29 -12.29 -9.43 -2.63
CA VAL A 29 -11.34 -8.33 -2.74
C VAL A 29 -12.06 -6.99 -2.72
N VAL A 30 -11.53 -6.03 -1.96
CA VAL A 30 -11.91 -4.62 -1.96
C VAL A 30 -10.66 -3.80 -2.30
N GLY A 31 -10.68 -3.06 -3.40
CA GLY A 31 -9.57 -2.20 -3.81
C GLY A 31 -9.62 -0.83 -3.13
N VAL A 32 -8.48 -0.30 -2.74
CA VAL A 32 -8.34 1.06 -2.20
C VAL A 32 -7.13 1.75 -2.79
N THR A 33 -7.32 2.96 -3.32
CA THR A 33 -6.23 3.88 -3.64
C THR A 33 -6.17 4.98 -2.59
N MET A 34 -5.00 5.16 -1.97
CA MET A 34 -4.76 6.27 -1.05
C MET A 34 -4.26 7.48 -1.84
N LYS A 35 -4.98 8.59 -1.76
CA LYS A 35 -4.55 9.87 -2.29
C LYS A 35 -3.71 10.55 -1.21
N VAL A 36 -2.39 10.67 -1.45
CA VAL A 36 -1.42 11.20 -0.48
C VAL A 36 -0.90 12.59 -0.84
N TRP A 37 -1.16 13.09 -2.04
CA TRP A 37 -0.73 14.42 -2.47
C TRP A 37 -1.90 15.38 -2.53
N PRO A 38 -1.73 16.66 -2.08
CA PRO A 38 -2.71 17.71 -2.28
C PRO A 38 -3.02 17.91 -3.77
N GLN A 39 -4.24 18.33 -4.09
CA GLN A 39 -4.67 18.54 -5.49
C GLN A 39 -3.81 19.60 -6.21
N ASP A 40 -3.29 20.56 -5.48
CA ASP A 40 -2.50 21.67 -6.03
C ASP A 40 -1.09 21.25 -6.49
N CYS A 41 -0.64 20.06 -6.10
CA CYS A 41 0.64 19.49 -6.52
C CYS A 41 0.56 18.63 -7.80
N ILE A 42 -0.62 18.50 -8.39
CA ILE A 42 -0.91 17.55 -9.50
C ILE A 42 -0.12 17.91 -10.78
N SER A 43 0.24 19.18 -10.99
CA SER A 43 0.96 19.62 -12.19
C SER A 43 2.41 19.11 -12.32
N ARG A 44 2.95 18.47 -11.28
CA ARG A 44 4.30 17.89 -11.26
C ARG A 44 4.33 16.37 -11.04
N ALA A 45 3.17 15.74 -10.90
CA ALA A 45 3.03 14.35 -10.49
C ALA A 45 2.47 13.44 -11.60
N GLU A 46 2.61 13.82 -12.87
CA GLU A 46 2.08 13.02 -13.99
C GLU A 46 2.64 11.59 -14.03
N ASP A 47 3.78 11.32 -13.37
CA ASP A 47 4.47 10.03 -13.41
C ASP A 47 4.54 9.29 -12.07
N LYS A 48 3.83 9.71 -11.02
CA LYS A 48 4.00 9.09 -9.67
C LYS A 48 2.70 8.64 -9.05
N CYS A 49 2.78 7.52 -8.30
CA CYS A 49 1.66 6.87 -7.61
C CYS A 49 0.73 7.89 -6.93
N CYS A 50 -0.60 7.72 -7.14
CA CYS A 50 -1.69 8.48 -6.54
C CYS A 50 -2.16 9.73 -7.31
N GLY A 51 -1.72 9.98 -8.54
CA GLY A 51 -2.30 10.99 -9.43
C GLY A 51 -3.68 10.56 -9.97
N PRO A 52 -4.45 11.47 -10.62
CA PRO A 52 -5.78 11.17 -11.17
C PRO A 52 -5.77 10.00 -12.14
N GLN A 53 -4.73 9.86 -12.96
CA GLN A 53 -4.58 8.76 -13.90
C GLN A 53 -4.42 7.43 -13.16
N ALA A 54 -3.55 7.39 -12.14
CA ALA A 54 -3.35 6.19 -11.33
C ALA A 54 -4.64 5.72 -10.64
N VAL A 55 -5.47 6.66 -10.18
CA VAL A 55 -6.81 6.35 -9.62
C VAL A 55 -7.73 5.77 -10.69
N ALA A 56 -7.74 6.36 -11.90
CA ALA A 56 -8.54 5.88 -13.01
C ALA A 56 -8.12 4.47 -13.45
N ASP A 57 -6.82 4.22 -13.55
CA ASP A 57 -6.25 2.91 -13.90
C ASP A 57 -6.61 1.85 -12.85
N ALA A 58 -6.42 2.16 -11.56
CA ALA A 58 -6.80 1.26 -10.47
C ALA A 58 -8.29 0.92 -10.49
N ARG A 59 -9.14 1.92 -10.73
CA ARG A 59 -10.59 1.74 -10.85
C ARG A 59 -10.97 0.88 -12.05
N GLY A 60 -10.33 1.11 -13.20
CA GLY A 60 -10.53 0.32 -14.42
C GLY A 60 -10.19 -1.16 -14.21
N VAL A 61 -9.04 -1.44 -13.58
CA VAL A 61 -8.63 -2.81 -13.23
C VAL A 61 -9.60 -3.46 -12.25
N ALA A 62 -9.98 -2.77 -11.18
CA ALA A 62 -10.92 -3.29 -10.19
C ALA A 62 -12.28 -3.63 -10.83
N HIS A 63 -12.77 -2.75 -11.70
CA HIS A 63 -14.01 -2.98 -12.47
C HIS A 63 -13.89 -4.23 -13.36
N SER A 64 -12.79 -4.35 -14.10
CA SER A 64 -12.56 -5.51 -15.00
C SER A 64 -12.44 -6.83 -14.24
N LEU A 65 -11.89 -6.80 -13.01
CA LEU A 65 -11.76 -7.96 -12.13
C LEU A 65 -13.00 -8.20 -11.25
N GLY A 66 -14.01 -7.34 -11.32
CA GLY A 66 -15.30 -7.52 -10.65
C GLY A 66 -15.25 -7.33 -9.13
N PHE A 67 -14.49 -6.36 -8.64
CA PHE A 67 -14.48 -5.99 -7.21
C PHE A 67 -14.61 -4.47 -7.00
N PRO A 68 -15.18 -4.02 -5.86
CA PRO A 68 -15.35 -2.60 -5.56
C PRO A 68 -14.00 -1.91 -5.33
N HIS A 69 -13.92 -0.63 -5.73
CA HIS A 69 -12.74 0.20 -5.53
C HIS A 69 -13.12 1.54 -4.92
N TYR A 70 -12.38 1.94 -3.90
CA TYR A 70 -12.57 3.20 -3.18
C TYR A 70 -11.30 4.05 -3.25
N VAL A 71 -11.49 5.36 -3.17
CA VAL A 71 -10.39 6.32 -3.01
C VAL A 71 -10.51 6.93 -1.62
N VAL A 72 -9.42 6.91 -0.87
CA VAL A 72 -9.35 7.55 0.45
C VAL A 72 -8.34 8.68 0.42
N ASP A 73 -8.73 9.82 0.95
CA ASP A 73 -7.84 10.97 1.08
C ASP A 73 -7.02 10.82 2.36
N GLU A 74 -5.71 10.76 2.21
CA GLU A 74 -4.73 10.65 3.28
C GLU A 74 -3.68 11.78 3.19
N ALA A 75 -3.97 12.88 2.45
CA ALA A 75 -3.02 13.95 2.22
C ALA A 75 -2.54 14.58 3.54
N ASP A 76 -3.46 14.94 4.45
CA ASP A 76 -3.12 15.52 5.75
C ASP A 76 -2.29 14.56 6.62
N GLN A 77 -2.61 13.27 6.58
CA GLN A 77 -1.87 12.26 7.33
C GLN A 77 -0.48 12.04 6.74
N PHE A 78 -0.38 12.06 5.41
CA PHE A 78 0.90 11.96 4.72
C PHE A 78 1.80 13.14 5.03
N GLU A 79 1.27 14.36 4.98
CA GLU A 79 2.03 15.56 5.36
C GLU A 79 2.57 15.42 6.79
N ARG A 80 1.71 15.19 7.75
CA ARG A 80 2.08 15.11 9.17
C ARG A 80 3.02 13.95 9.51
N LEU A 81 2.77 12.75 8.98
CA LEU A 81 3.49 11.54 9.38
C LEU A 81 4.73 11.26 8.53
N VAL A 82 4.80 11.80 7.32
CA VAL A 82 5.88 11.51 6.39
C VAL A 82 6.69 12.76 6.07
N ILE A 83 6.03 13.85 5.65
CA ILE A 83 6.74 15.07 5.21
C ILE A 83 7.35 15.82 6.40
N ASP A 84 6.58 16.05 7.47
CA ASP A 84 7.08 16.72 8.67
C ASP A 84 8.19 15.91 9.33
N TYR A 85 8.02 14.58 9.41
CA TYR A 85 9.09 13.69 9.87
C TYR A 85 10.35 13.82 9.01
N PHE A 86 10.21 13.75 7.69
CA PHE A 86 11.32 13.88 6.75
C PHE A 86 12.08 15.21 6.98
N SER A 87 11.35 16.31 7.07
CA SER A 87 11.91 17.64 7.28
C SER A 87 12.64 17.76 8.62
N SER A 88 12.04 17.25 9.71
CA SER A 88 12.60 17.29 11.05
C SER A 88 13.89 16.45 11.19
N GLU A 89 13.95 15.29 10.52
CA GLU A 89 15.14 14.45 10.53
C GLU A 89 16.33 15.13 9.81
N TYR A 90 16.08 15.77 8.66
CA TYR A 90 17.12 16.53 7.97
C TYR A 90 17.60 17.74 8.79
N GLN A 91 16.68 18.48 9.43
CA GLN A 91 17.05 19.59 10.31
C GLN A 91 17.92 19.11 11.51
N ALA A 92 17.71 17.87 11.96
CA ALA A 92 18.49 17.24 13.01
C ALA A 92 19.78 16.57 12.50
N GLY A 93 20.15 16.75 11.23
CA GLY A 93 21.36 16.18 10.62
C GLY A 93 21.30 14.66 10.36
N ARG A 94 20.11 14.06 10.35
CA ARG A 94 19.90 12.64 10.05
C ARG A 94 19.36 12.46 8.65
N THR A 95 19.55 11.27 8.07
CA THR A 95 19.02 10.92 6.75
C THR A 95 17.78 10.02 6.91
N PRO A 96 16.56 10.56 6.75
CA PRO A 96 15.33 9.78 6.89
C PRO A 96 15.04 8.91 5.67
N ASN A 97 14.22 7.88 5.87
CA ASN A 97 13.62 7.12 4.77
C ASN A 97 12.09 7.29 4.77
N PRO A 98 11.56 8.21 3.94
CA PRO A 98 10.13 8.49 3.91
C PRO A 98 9.30 7.31 3.43
N CYS A 99 9.86 6.41 2.59
CA CYS A 99 9.14 5.23 2.11
C CYS A 99 8.87 4.22 3.24
N VAL A 100 9.80 4.07 4.19
CA VAL A 100 9.58 3.22 5.38
C VAL A 100 8.45 3.80 6.22
N MET A 101 8.47 5.11 6.49
CA MET A 101 7.41 5.77 7.27
C MET A 101 6.05 5.69 6.59
N CYS A 102 6.00 5.91 5.28
CA CYS A 102 4.76 5.76 4.51
C CYS A 102 4.21 4.34 4.60
N ASN A 103 5.05 3.32 4.45
CA ASN A 103 4.60 1.93 4.58
C ASN A 103 4.12 1.63 6.00
N GLU A 104 4.91 1.98 7.02
CA GLU A 104 4.56 1.69 8.42
C GLU A 104 3.28 2.38 8.86
N LYS A 105 3.19 3.71 8.67
CA LYS A 105 2.12 4.53 9.26
C LYS A 105 0.85 4.54 8.41
N LEU A 106 0.99 4.65 7.10
CA LEU A 106 -0.16 4.79 6.20
C LEU A 106 -0.60 3.44 5.63
N LYS A 107 0.28 2.73 4.91
CA LYS A 107 -0.14 1.51 4.20
C LYS A 107 -0.45 0.36 5.16
N PHE A 108 0.38 0.14 6.16
CA PHE A 108 0.15 -0.95 7.13
C PHE A 108 -0.48 -0.47 8.45
N GLY A 109 -0.50 0.84 8.71
CA GLY A 109 -1.21 1.43 9.83
C GLY A 109 -2.65 1.85 9.46
N ASN A 110 -2.80 3.00 8.82
CA ASN A 110 -4.13 3.57 8.51
C ASN A 110 -4.97 2.64 7.61
N LEU A 111 -4.35 2.01 6.60
CA LEU A 111 -5.05 1.10 5.71
C LEU A 111 -5.57 -0.13 6.47
N TRP A 112 -4.82 -0.63 7.46
CA TRP A 112 -5.28 -1.71 8.33
C TRP A 112 -6.51 -1.31 9.15
N ASN A 113 -6.50 -0.12 9.74
CA ASN A 113 -7.66 0.38 10.50
C ASN A 113 -8.91 0.48 9.61
N LYS A 114 -8.74 0.92 8.35
CA LYS A 114 -9.83 0.95 7.37
C LYS A 114 -10.29 -0.45 6.97
N ALA A 115 -9.36 -1.38 6.82
CA ALA A 115 -9.68 -2.78 6.53
C ALA A 115 -10.56 -3.39 7.62
N GLN A 116 -10.21 -3.17 8.88
CA GLN A 116 -11.02 -3.63 10.02
C GLN A 116 -12.42 -3.01 10.02
N ALA A 117 -12.52 -1.69 9.75
CA ALA A 117 -13.82 -1.01 9.68
C ALA A 117 -14.70 -1.53 8.53
N LEU A 118 -14.11 -2.04 7.44
CA LEU A 118 -14.80 -2.65 6.31
C LEU A 118 -15.03 -4.17 6.48
N GLY A 119 -14.69 -4.73 7.63
CA GLY A 119 -14.81 -6.16 7.90
C GLY A 119 -13.87 -7.03 7.06
N CYS A 120 -12.69 -6.50 6.70
CA CYS A 120 -11.67 -7.27 5.99
C CYS A 120 -10.81 -8.07 6.98
N ASP A 121 -10.49 -9.30 6.61
CA ASP A 121 -9.61 -10.19 7.39
C ASP A 121 -8.14 -9.86 7.17
N TYR A 122 -7.78 -9.33 6.00
CA TYR A 122 -6.40 -9.08 5.59
C TYR A 122 -6.26 -7.77 4.84
N ILE A 123 -5.02 -7.27 4.80
CA ILE A 123 -4.59 -6.28 3.81
C ILE A 123 -3.59 -6.91 2.85
N ALA A 124 -3.57 -6.44 1.62
CA ALA A 124 -2.63 -6.84 0.59
C ALA A 124 -2.09 -5.62 -0.16
N THR A 125 -0.90 -5.76 -0.69
CA THR A 125 -0.23 -4.75 -1.51
C THR A 125 0.57 -5.43 -2.62
N GLY A 126 0.98 -4.67 -3.62
CA GLY A 126 1.85 -5.14 -4.71
C GLY A 126 3.35 -5.10 -4.39
N HIS A 127 3.77 -5.17 -3.12
CA HIS A 127 5.18 -5.18 -2.76
C HIS A 127 5.87 -6.50 -3.09
N TYR A 128 7.11 -6.41 -3.55
CA TYR A 128 7.97 -7.56 -3.82
C TYR A 128 8.73 -7.98 -2.55
N ALA A 129 8.22 -9.01 -1.90
CA ALA A 129 8.86 -9.68 -0.77
C ALA A 129 8.30 -11.09 -0.64
N ILE A 130 8.97 -11.94 0.13
CA ILE A 130 8.48 -13.28 0.46
C ILE A 130 8.07 -13.29 1.94
N ILE A 131 6.88 -13.80 2.21
CA ILE A 131 6.42 -14.04 3.57
C ILE A 131 6.24 -15.55 3.74
N GLU A 132 6.99 -16.12 4.67
CA GLU A 132 6.88 -17.53 5.04
C GLU A 132 6.12 -17.62 6.37
N HIS A 133 5.09 -18.45 6.38
CA HIS A 133 4.31 -18.71 7.58
C HIS A 133 4.82 -19.99 8.29
N HIS A 134 5.30 -19.82 9.51
CA HIS A 134 5.64 -20.92 10.42
C HIS A 134 4.56 -21.03 11.49
N ALA A 135 4.62 -22.09 12.29
CA ALA A 135 3.58 -22.37 13.30
C ALA A 135 3.46 -21.27 14.37
N ASP A 136 4.55 -20.59 14.68
CA ASP A 136 4.68 -19.61 15.75
C ASP A 136 4.93 -18.18 15.27
N ARG A 137 5.28 -18.00 13.98
CA ARG A 137 5.65 -16.69 13.44
C ARG A 137 5.56 -16.62 11.93
N ALA A 138 5.50 -15.40 11.38
CA ALA A 138 5.78 -15.12 9.99
C ALA A 138 7.22 -14.61 9.83
N VAL A 139 7.88 -14.96 8.74
CA VAL A 139 9.25 -14.52 8.40
C VAL A 139 9.19 -13.72 7.10
N LEU A 140 9.67 -12.49 7.15
CA LEU A 140 9.85 -11.65 5.97
C LEU A 140 11.23 -11.94 5.36
N ARG A 141 11.25 -12.31 4.10
CA ARG A 141 12.47 -12.53 3.31
C ARG A 141 12.55 -11.60 2.11
N LYS A 142 13.75 -11.45 1.59
CA LYS A 142 14.01 -10.73 0.35
C LYS A 142 13.24 -11.36 -0.81
N GLY A 143 12.79 -10.51 -1.73
CA GLY A 143 12.18 -10.95 -2.98
C GLY A 143 13.15 -11.76 -3.85
N ILE A 144 12.62 -12.55 -4.78
CA ILE A 144 13.40 -13.42 -5.68
C ILE A 144 14.32 -12.59 -6.59
N ASP A 145 13.82 -11.49 -7.16
CA ASP A 145 14.63 -10.55 -7.94
C ASP A 145 15.25 -9.49 -7.02
N PRO A 146 16.59 -9.48 -6.83
CA PRO A 146 17.25 -8.50 -5.97
C PRO A 146 17.06 -7.05 -6.39
N ARG A 147 16.78 -6.81 -7.70
CA ARG A 147 16.54 -5.46 -8.24
C ARG A 147 15.13 -4.94 -7.95
N LYS A 148 14.22 -5.83 -7.59
CA LYS A 148 12.81 -5.55 -7.29
C LYS A 148 12.48 -5.71 -5.82
N ASP A 149 13.39 -6.25 -5.02
CA ASP A 149 13.16 -6.50 -3.60
C ASP A 149 12.76 -5.23 -2.84
N GLN A 150 11.66 -5.33 -2.10
CA GLN A 150 11.10 -4.25 -1.29
C GLN A 150 10.98 -4.63 0.19
N SER A 151 11.60 -5.74 0.60
CA SER A 151 11.54 -6.21 1.98
C SER A 151 12.08 -5.18 2.98
N TYR A 152 13.09 -4.40 2.59
CA TYR A 152 13.64 -3.32 3.42
C TYR A 152 12.58 -2.29 3.84
N PHE A 153 11.63 -1.96 2.95
CA PHE A 153 10.60 -0.98 3.26
C PHE A 153 9.50 -1.50 4.21
N MET A 154 9.56 -2.79 4.56
CA MET A 154 8.58 -3.49 5.39
C MET A 154 9.17 -4.06 6.69
N PHE A 155 10.44 -3.74 7.02
CA PHE A 155 11.11 -4.31 8.20
C PHE A 155 10.42 -3.92 9.52
N SER A 156 9.68 -2.82 9.54
CA SER A 156 8.96 -2.33 10.72
C SER A 156 7.64 -3.06 10.99
N LEU A 157 7.20 -3.97 10.10
CA LEU A 157 6.02 -4.78 10.34
C LEU A 157 6.22 -5.69 11.55
N ARG A 158 5.25 -5.68 12.45
CA ARG A 158 5.31 -6.46 13.70
C ARG A 158 4.49 -7.73 13.57
N GLN A 159 4.89 -8.73 14.34
CA GLN A 159 4.07 -9.91 14.61
C GLN A 159 2.90 -9.49 15.49
N PRO A 160 1.73 -10.13 15.37
CA PRO A 160 0.60 -9.89 16.29
C PRO A 160 0.91 -10.33 17.70
#